data_f40aa2c3930e947facbe73dc183fefc7
#
_entry.id   f40aa2c3930e947facbe73dc183fefc7
#
_cell.length_a   1.000
_cell.length_b   1.000
_cell.length_c   1.000
_cell.angle_alpha   90.00
_cell.angle_beta   90.00
_cell.angle_gamma   90.00
#
_symmetry.space_group_name_H-M   'P 1'
#
loop_
_entity.id
_entity.type
_entity.pdbx_description
1 polymer ?
#
loop_
_entity_poly.entity_id
_entity_poly.type
_entity_poly.pdbx_seq_one_letter_code
_entity_poly.pdbx_strand_id
1 'polypeptide(L)'
;MHKIISAHDLKIDLENANEEGLFKWLVASFLMGKRIQAQIAAGAYRVIVDKHQRDTPRKLAHSTQRELVAMLGEAHYVRYDETTSERLLALAHKLNNEYAGKVSNIVDASVDRLDIEKRLIAFEGIGPKTVEIFMREATPVILWTR
;
A
#
# COMPACT_ATOMS: atom_id res chain seq x y z
N MET A 1 6.07 -17.81 16.36
CA MET A 1 6.45 -17.77 14.94
C MET A 1 5.60 -16.73 14.22
N HIS A 2 6.23 -15.81 13.53
CA HIS A 2 5.51 -14.76 12.81
C HIS A 2 5.07 -15.26 11.44
N LYS A 3 3.77 -15.18 11.20
CA LYS A 3 3.25 -15.52 9.88
C LYS A 3 3.51 -14.37 8.92
N ILE A 4 4.13 -14.68 7.78
CA ILE A 4 4.30 -13.70 6.70
C ILE A 4 3.04 -13.72 5.86
N ILE A 5 2.40 -12.57 5.74
CA ILE A 5 1.20 -12.42 4.93
C ILE A 5 1.60 -12.01 3.52
N SER A 6 1.19 -12.82 2.55
CA SER A 6 1.51 -12.58 1.13
C SER A 6 0.35 -11.87 0.43
N ALA A 7 0.63 -11.40 -0.79
CA ALA A 7 -0.41 -10.85 -1.65
C ALA A 7 -1.50 -11.90 -1.91
N HIS A 8 -1.09 -13.15 -2.11
CA HIS A 8 -2.03 -14.27 -2.31
C HIS A 8 -2.98 -14.43 -1.12
N ASP A 9 -2.45 -14.31 0.10
CA ASP A 9 -3.28 -14.42 1.31
C ASP A 9 -4.38 -13.36 1.36
N LEU A 10 -4.12 -12.19 0.78
CA LEU A 10 -5.07 -11.09 0.71
C LEU A 10 -5.88 -11.09 -0.58
N LYS A 11 -5.71 -12.12 -1.40
CA LYS A 11 -6.37 -12.27 -2.70
C LYS A 11 -6.05 -11.11 -3.65
N ILE A 12 -4.82 -10.65 -3.60
CA ILE A 12 -4.31 -9.62 -4.49
C ILE A 12 -3.59 -10.31 -5.65
N ASP A 13 -4.02 -10.00 -6.88
CA ASP A 13 -3.43 -10.53 -8.09
C ASP A 13 -2.36 -9.57 -8.59
N LEU A 14 -1.12 -10.05 -8.66
CA LEU A 14 0.01 -9.26 -9.15
C LEU A 14 0.46 -9.69 -10.56
N GLU A 15 -0.25 -10.62 -11.20
CA GLU A 15 0.13 -11.10 -12.52
C GLU A 15 0.22 -9.94 -13.51
N ASN A 16 1.26 -10.00 -14.35
CA ASN A 16 1.52 -8.99 -15.38
C ASN A 16 1.67 -7.58 -14.82
N ALA A 17 2.06 -7.47 -13.54
CA ALA A 17 2.23 -6.18 -12.86
C ALA A 17 0.99 -5.29 -13.04
N ASN A 18 -0.22 -5.88 -12.92
CA ASN A 18 -1.43 -5.12 -13.15
C ASN A 18 -1.57 -3.99 -12.12
N GLU A 19 -2.09 -2.87 -12.58
CA GLU A 19 -2.12 -1.64 -11.79
C GLU A 19 -2.96 -1.78 -10.52
N GLU A 20 -4.11 -2.40 -10.63
CA GLU A 20 -4.99 -2.60 -9.49
C GLU A 20 -4.29 -3.41 -8.39
N GLY A 21 -3.65 -4.50 -8.79
CA GLY A 21 -2.93 -5.36 -7.84
C GLY A 21 -1.75 -4.65 -7.20
N LEU A 22 -0.99 -3.89 -7.98
CA LEU A 22 0.15 -3.14 -7.45
C LEU A 22 -0.28 -2.12 -6.41
N PHE A 23 -1.36 -1.39 -6.68
CA PHE A 23 -1.87 -0.41 -5.71
C PHE A 23 -2.34 -1.10 -4.44
N LYS A 24 -3.14 -2.16 -4.57
CA LYS A 24 -3.64 -2.91 -3.41
C LYS A 24 -2.49 -3.44 -2.56
N TRP A 25 -1.46 -3.98 -3.22
CA TRP A 25 -0.32 -4.52 -2.50
C TRP A 25 0.50 -3.41 -1.83
N LEU A 26 0.57 -2.23 -2.44
CA LEU A 26 1.24 -1.10 -1.82
C LEU A 26 0.51 -0.66 -0.55
N VAL A 27 -0.82 -0.59 -0.58
CA VAL A 27 -1.63 -0.25 0.61
C VAL A 27 -1.42 -1.31 1.70
N ALA A 28 -1.49 -2.59 1.34
CA ALA A 28 -1.27 -3.67 2.30
C ALA A 28 0.13 -3.59 2.91
N SER A 29 1.14 -3.35 2.07
CA SER A 29 2.53 -3.24 2.53
C SER A 29 2.71 -2.06 3.47
N PHE A 30 2.04 -0.93 3.16
CA PHE A 30 2.05 0.24 4.02
C PHE A 30 1.51 -0.09 5.42
N LEU A 31 0.36 -0.77 5.46
CA LEU A 31 -0.27 -1.12 6.74
C LEU A 31 0.57 -2.13 7.53
N MET A 32 1.16 -3.10 6.84
CA MET A 32 1.97 -4.13 7.48
C MET A 32 3.37 -3.66 7.87
N GLY A 33 3.79 -2.53 7.35
CA GLY A 33 5.11 -1.96 7.66
C GLY A 33 5.19 -1.23 9.00
N LYS A 34 4.09 -1.21 9.76
CA LYS A 34 4.02 -0.54 11.06
C LYS A 34 4.18 -1.58 12.18
N ARG A 35 4.36 -1.08 13.41
CA ARG A 35 4.45 -1.95 14.59
C ARG A 35 3.07 -2.39 15.05
N ILE A 36 2.40 -3.13 14.18
CA ILE A 36 1.05 -3.64 14.37
C ILE A 36 1.11 -5.13 14.04
N GLN A 37 0.35 -5.94 14.77
CA GLN A 37 0.26 -7.36 14.46
C GLN A 37 -0.19 -7.57 13.02
N ALA A 38 0.44 -8.52 12.34
CA ALA A 38 0.16 -8.78 10.92
C ALA A 38 -1.31 -9.04 10.65
N GLN A 39 -1.99 -9.77 11.53
CA GLN A 39 -3.42 -10.08 11.35
C GLN A 39 -4.30 -8.83 11.46
N ILE A 40 -3.92 -7.89 12.33
CA ILE A 40 -4.66 -6.63 12.45
C ILE A 40 -4.44 -5.78 11.20
N ALA A 41 -3.20 -5.71 10.72
CA ALA A 41 -2.90 -4.97 9.49
C ALA A 41 -3.63 -5.58 8.29
N ALA A 42 -3.66 -6.91 8.18
CA ALA A 42 -4.39 -7.60 7.11
C ALA A 42 -5.90 -7.31 7.22
N GLY A 43 -6.43 -7.31 8.44
CA GLY A 43 -7.84 -6.96 8.67
C GLY A 43 -8.15 -5.54 8.25
N ALA A 44 -7.25 -4.60 8.56
CA ALA A 44 -7.41 -3.20 8.15
C ALA A 44 -7.42 -3.08 6.62
N TYR A 45 -6.54 -3.79 5.95
CA TYR A 45 -6.53 -3.83 4.49
C TYR A 45 -7.89 -4.30 3.95
N ARG A 46 -8.39 -5.41 4.47
CA ARG A 46 -9.69 -5.96 4.02
C ARG A 46 -10.84 -5.00 4.26
N VAL A 47 -10.84 -4.30 5.38
CA VAL A 47 -11.90 -3.32 5.66
C VAL A 47 -11.82 -2.15 4.69
N ILE A 48 -10.64 -1.57 4.52
CA ILE A 48 -10.48 -0.37 3.67
C ILE A 48 -10.70 -0.72 2.20
N VAL A 49 -10.05 -1.74 1.71
CA VAL A 49 -10.01 -2.05 0.28
C VAL A 49 -11.18 -2.91 -0.16
N ASP A 50 -11.45 -4.01 0.55
CA ASP A 50 -12.49 -4.95 0.14
C ASP A 50 -13.89 -4.50 0.57
N LYS A 51 -14.05 -4.16 1.84
CA LYS A 51 -15.37 -3.79 2.37
C LYS A 51 -15.82 -2.42 1.91
N HIS A 52 -14.97 -1.41 2.08
CA HIS A 52 -15.30 -0.03 1.75
C HIS A 52 -14.85 0.38 0.35
N GLN A 53 -14.22 -0.55 -0.39
CA GLN A 53 -13.85 -0.37 -1.80
C GLN A 53 -12.98 0.86 -2.07
N ARG A 54 -12.07 1.16 -1.15
CA ARG A 54 -11.03 2.18 -1.38
C ARG A 54 -9.87 1.52 -2.13
N ASP A 55 -10.16 1.00 -3.31
CA ASP A 55 -9.27 0.11 -4.05
C ASP A 55 -8.52 0.79 -5.21
N THR A 56 -8.65 2.11 -5.32
CA THR A 56 -7.86 2.90 -6.27
C THR A 56 -7.33 4.14 -5.56
N PRO A 57 -6.22 4.73 -6.07
CA PRO A 57 -5.70 5.96 -5.47
C PRO A 57 -6.73 7.09 -5.46
N ARG A 58 -7.56 7.16 -6.49
CA ARG A 58 -8.59 8.18 -6.58
C ARG A 58 -9.64 8.01 -5.49
N LYS A 59 -10.15 6.79 -5.33
CA LYS A 59 -11.15 6.50 -4.29
C LYS A 59 -10.58 6.72 -2.90
N LEU A 60 -9.36 6.28 -2.68
CA LEU A 60 -8.70 6.48 -1.38
C LEU A 60 -8.52 7.97 -1.08
N ALA A 61 -8.08 8.75 -2.08
CA ALA A 61 -7.87 10.19 -1.92
C ALA A 61 -9.16 10.95 -1.62
N HIS A 62 -10.29 10.43 -2.05
CA HIS A 62 -11.60 11.04 -1.77
C HIS A 62 -12.11 10.77 -0.36
N SER A 63 -11.48 9.85 0.37
CA SER A 63 -11.84 9.55 1.76
C SER A 63 -11.38 10.70 2.67
N THR A 64 -12.09 10.89 3.77
CA THR A 64 -11.63 11.81 4.80
C THR A 64 -10.79 11.05 5.81
N GLN A 65 -9.96 11.79 6.57
CA GLN A 65 -9.19 11.19 7.65
C GLN A 65 -10.12 10.50 8.65
N ARG A 66 -11.23 11.16 8.97
CA ARG A 66 -12.21 10.64 9.92
C ARG A 66 -12.80 9.30 9.45
N GLU A 67 -13.12 9.20 8.16
CA GLU A 67 -13.62 7.95 7.59
C GLU A 67 -12.59 6.84 7.70
N LEU A 68 -11.33 7.14 7.39
CA LEU A 68 -10.26 6.15 7.47
C LEU A 68 -9.98 5.71 8.91
N VAL A 69 -10.03 6.63 9.87
CA VAL A 69 -9.91 6.27 11.29
C VAL A 69 -11.02 5.30 11.69
N ALA A 70 -12.25 5.57 11.25
CA ALA A 70 -13.38 4.68 11.53
C ALA A 70 -13.18 3.29 10.92
N MET A 71 -12.68 3.24 9.68
CA MET A 71 -12.39 1.96 9.00
C MET A 71 -11.29 1.18 9.73
N LEU A 72 -10.24 1.86 10.15
CA LEU A 72 -9.18 1.23 10.94
C LEU A 72 -9.73 0.68 12.26
N GLY A 73 -10.64 1.42 12.89
CA GLY A 73 -11.30 0.99 14.12
C GLY A 73 -12.11 -0.29 13.93
N GLU A 74 -12.77 -0.46 12.78
CA GLU A 74 -13.50 -1.69 12.47
C GLU A 74 -12.60 -2.91 12.49
N ALA A 75 -11.32 -2.75 12.14
CA ALA A 75 -10.34 -3.82 12.12
C ALA A 75 -9.52 -3.89 13.42
N HIS A 76 -9.90 -3.11 14.43
CA HIS A 76 -9.16 -2.99 15.69
C HIS A 76 -7.74 -2.44 15.52
N TYR A 77 -7.51 -1.72 14.44
CA TYR A 77 -6.26 -1.01 14.18
C TYR A 77 -6.39 0.39 14.78
N VAL A 78 -6.16 0.46 16.09
CA VAL A 78 -6.39 1.72 16.83
C VAL A 78 -5.10 2.44 17.20
N ARG A 79 -4.00 1.69 17.32
CA ARG A 79 -2.69 2.30 17.60
C ARG A 79 -2.21 3.04 16.37
N TYR A 80 -1.88 4.32 16.53
CA TYR A 80 -1.40 5.17 15.42
C TYR A 80 -2.45 5.40 14.32
N ASP A 81 -3.74 5.24 14.63
CA ASP A 81 -4.80 5.32 13.61
C ASP A 81 -4.87 6.70 12.93
N GLU A 82 -4.73 7.79 13.69
CA GLU A 82 -4.77 9.12 13.09
C GLU A 82 -3.60 9.37 12.16
N THR A 83 -2.39 9.03 12.59
CA THR A 83 -1.19 9.18 11.75
C THR A 83 -1.26 8.29 10.52
N THR A 84 -1.70 7.04 10.70
CA THR A 84 -1.83 6.08 9.60
C THR A 84 -2.84 6.58 8.57
N SER A 85 -3.99 7.09 9.03
CA SER A 85 -5.02 7.63 8.13
C SER A 85 -4.50 8.81 7.34
N GLU A 86 -3.84 9.74 8.02
CA GLU A 86 -3.26 10.92 7.39
C GLU A 86 -2.26 10.54 6.30
N ARG A 87 -1.41 9.56 6.59
CA ARG A 87 -0.37 9.11 5.66
C ARG A 87 -0.92 8.27 4.51
N LEU A 88 -2.01 7.54 4.73
CA LEU A 88 -2.70 6.85 3.63
C LEU A 88 -3.27 7.87 2.64
N LEU A 89 -3.85 8.95 3.15
CA LEU A 89 -4.34 10.03 2.29
C LEU A 89 -3.19 10.68 1.53
N ALA A 90 -2.09 10.97 2.21
CA ALA A 90 -0.92 11.56 1.58
C ALA A 90 -0.37 10.65 0.47
N LEU A 91 -0.35 9.34 0.70
CA LEU A 91 0.09 8.36 -0.30
C LEU A 91 -0.80 8.43 -1.56
N ALA A 92 -2.10 8.43 -1.36
CA ALA A 92 -3.04 8.49 -2.49
C ALA A 92 -2.89 9.80 -3.26
N HIS A 93 -2.78 10.93 -2.55
CA HIS A 93 -2.61 12.23 -3.20
C HIS A 93 -1.30 12.31 -3.98
N LYS A 94 -0.20 11.81 -3.41
CA LYS A 94 1.10 11.83 -4.10
C LYS A 94 1.06 10.95 -5.35
N LEU A 95 0.44 9.77 -5.27
CA LEU A 95 0.28 8.91 -6.45
C LEU A 95 -0.50 9.64 -7.54
N ASN A 96 -1.61 10.28 -7.19
CA ASN A 96 -2.43 10.98 -8.16
C ASN A 96 -1.71 12.18 -8.76
N ASN A 97 -1.00 12.95 -7.94
CA ASN A 97 -0.36 14.20 -8.38
C ASN A 97 0.95 13.99 -9.12
N GLU A 98 1.77 13.02 -8.69
CA GLU A 98 3.11 12.84 -9.24
C GLU A 98 3.23 11.66 -10.19
N TYR A 99 2.31 10.69 -10.11
CA TYR A 99 2.40 9.46 -10.90
C TYR A 99 1.12 9.14 -11.66
N ALA A 100 0.27 10.15 -11.84
CA ALA A 100 -0.99 10.02 -12.57
C ALA A 100 -1.88 8.90 -12.03
N GLY A 101 -1.80 8.62 -10.72
CA GLY A 101 -2.60 7.60 -10.06
C GLY A 101 -2.17 6.17 -10.35
N LYS A 102 -0.94 5.98 -10.84
CA LYS A 102 -0.46 4.64 -11.21
C LYS A 102 0.83 4.27 -10.52
N VAL A 103 0.80 3.18 -9.76
CA VAL A 103 2.01 2.64 -9.12
C VAL A 103 3.03 2.23 -10.20
N SER A 104 2.56 1.70 -11.33
CA SER A 104 3.44 1.33 -12.44
C SER A 104 4.25 2.52 -12.97
N ASN A 105 3.74 3.75 -12.81
CA ASN A 105 4.48 4.94 -13.23
C ASN A 105 5.69 5.23 -12.34
N ILE A 106 5.68 4.74 -11.09
CA ILE A 106 6.87 4.82 -10.25
C ILE A 106 7.98 3.97 -10.86
N VAL A 107 7.62 2.77 -11.30
CA VAL A 107 8.56 1.85 -11.95
C VAL A 107 9.08 2.44 -13.25
N ASP A 108 8.16 2.96 -14.08
CA ASP A 108 8.54 3.52 -15.39
C ASP A 108 9.45 4.73 -15.26
N ALA A 109 9.30 5.52 -14.20
CA ALA A 109 10.13 6.70 -13.94
C ALA A 109 11.51 6.32 -13.39
N SER A 110 11.70 5.08 -12.96
CA SER A 110 12.91 4.62 -12.28
C SER A 110 13.89 3.99 -13.26
N VAL A 111 15.17 4.20 -13.00
CA VAL A 111 16.23 3.64 -13.87
C VAL A 111 16.62 2.22 -13.45
N ASP A 112 16.42 1.87 -12.18
CA ASP A 112 16.74 0.54 -11.65
C ASP A 112 15.94 0.29 -10.36
N ARG A 113 16.18 -0.89 -9.75
CA ARG A 113 15.51 -1.28 -8.52
C ARG A 113 15.76 -0.30 -7.37
N LEU A 114 16.99 0.15 -7.23
CA LEU A 114 17.36 1.06 -6.15
C LEU A 114 16.61 2.39 -6.27
N ASP A 115 16.43 2.86 -7.50
CA ASP A 115 15.68 4.08 -7.77
C ASP A 115 14.21 3.91 -7.40
N ILE A 116 13.62 2.74 -7.69
CA ILE A 116 12.24 2.43 -7.27
C ILE A 116 12.13 2.55 -5.76
N GLU A 117 13.08 1.95 -5.03
CA GLU A 117 13.06 1.98 -3.56
C GLU A 117 13.19 3.41 -3.03
N LYS A 118 14.03 4.22 -3.64
CA LYS A 118 14.18 5.64 -3.26
C LYS A 118 12.88 6.42 -3.47
N ARG A 119 12.19 6.17 -4.58
CA ARG A 119 10.94 6.85 -4.87
C ARG A 119 9.85 6.44 -3.90
N LEU A 120 9.84 5.17 -3.48
CA LEU A 120 8.89 4.70 -2.47
C LEU A 120 9.15 5.34 -1.11
N ILE A 121 10.42 5.43 -0.70
CA ILE A 121 10.82 6.04 0.58
C ILE A 121 10.44 7.53 0.62
N ALA A 122 10.34 8.19 -0.52
CA ALA A 122 9.93 9.59 -0.59
C ALA A 122 8.47 9.81 -0.22
N PHE A 123 7.66 8.75 -0.19
CA PHE A 123 6.29 8.85 0.32
C PHE A 123 6.33 8.95 1.84
N GLU A 124 5.59 9.90 2.39
CA GLU A 124 5.50 10.06 3.83
C GLU A 124 4.92 8.80 4.47
N GLY A 125 5.60 8.28 5.47
CA GLY A 125 5.15 7.07 6.16
C GLY A 125 5.63 5.76 5.55
N ILE A 126 6.32 5.81 4.40
CA ILE A 126 6.95 4.61 3.83
C ILE A 126 8.40 4.58 4.27
N GLY A 127 8.74 3.57 5.07
CA GLY A 127 10.10 3.33 5.52
C GLY A 127 10.66 2.04 4.93
N PRO A 128 11.87 1.65 5.38
CA PRO A 128 12.53 0.43 4.86
C PRO A 128 11.69 -0.83 4.99
N LYS A 129 10.91 -0.97 6.07
CA LYS A 129 10.09 -2.16 6.29
C LYS A 129 8.99 -2.27 5.25
N THR A 130 8.31 -1.17 4.95
CA THR A 130 7.26 -1.15 3.91
C THR A 130 7.86 -1.48 2.55
N VAL A 131 9.01 -0.89 2.22
CA VAL A 131 9.70 -1.16 0.96
C VAL A 131 10.06 -2.64 0.84
N GLU A 132 10.60 -3.22 1.92
CA GLU A 132 10.95 -4.64 1.94
C GLU A 132 9.74 -5.52 1.65
N ILE A 133 8.62 -5.25 2.32
CA ILE A 133 7.39 -6.03 2.14
C ILE A 133 6.88 -5.88 0.71
N PHE A 134 6.80 -4.66 0.21
CA PHE A 134 6.30 -4.40 -1.14
C PHE A 134 7.19 -5.05 -2.20
N MET A 135 8.49 -4.82 -2.14
CA MET A 135 9.42 -5.29 -3.16
C MET A 135 9.57 -6.81 -3.15
N ARG A 136 9.37 -7.46 -2.00
CA ARG A 136 9.46 -8.92 -1.92
C ARG A 136 8.57 -9.60 -2.96
N GLU A 137 7.36 -9.09 -3.19
CA GLU A 137 6.44 -9.69 -4.14
C GLU A 137 6.30 -8.88 -5.43
N ALA A 138 6.57 -7.59 -5.41
CA ALA A 138 6.50 -6.78 -6.61
C ALA A 138 7.71 -6.97 -7.53
N THR A 139 8.89 -7.22 -6.97
CA THR A 139 10.11 -7.36 -7.76
C THR A 139 9.98 -8.40 -8.89
N PRO A 140 9.49 -9.63 -8.63
CA PRO A 140 9.38 -10.62 -9.69
C PRO A 140 8.50 -10.18 -10.86
N VAL A 141 7.47 -9.38 -10.61
CA VAL A 141 6.53 -9.00 -11.67
C VAL A 141 6.93 -7.69 -12.35
N ILE A 142 7.47 -6.72 -11.62
CA ILE A 142 7.81 -5.43 -12.22
C ILE A 142 9.12 -5.46 -13.00
N LEU A 143 10.11 -6.24 -12.57
CA LEU A 143 11.39 -6.32 -13.26
C LEU A 143 11.33 -7.18 -14.51
N TRP A 144 10.39 -8.13 -14.57
CA TRP A 144 10.20 -8.96 -15.76
C TRP A 144 9.63 -8.19 -16.94
N THR A 145 8.91 -7.11 -16.69
CA THR A 145 8.27 -6.32 -17.74
C THR A 145 9.21 -5.27 -18.33
N ARG A 146 10.41 -5.16 -17.80
CA ARG A 146 11.43 -4.22 -18.26
C ARG A 146 12.58 -4.96 -18.91
#